data_ed41692e3a40942684dbb2b68468724e
#
_entry.id   ed41692e3a40942684dbb2b68468724e
#
_cell.length_a   1.000
_cell.length_b   1.000
_cell.length_c   1.000
_cell.angle_alpha   90.00
_cell.angle_beta   90.00
_cell.angle_gamma   90.00
#
_symmetry.space_group_name_H-M   'P 1'
#
loop_
_entity.id
_entity.type
_entity.pdbx_description
1 polymer ?
#
loop_
_entity_poly.entity_id
_entity_poly.type
_entity_poly.pdbx_seq_one_letter_code
_entity_poly.pdbx_strand_id
1 'polypeptide(L)'
;MYEIKLYNILKNKMRVVFFCENLYAIDILLPIHKEALSISDNASLLWYVHAPRIAQFPLKDEVNYTTSIQDVYDFSPDVIFVPGNIVPYYLPGVKIQIFHGYAAEKKDHWVIRRYFDLYLTQGPFFTRKFTELSQKYKDFSVVETGWSKQDWIQKHRNDFDVEKKELLANHKRGKLMLYAPTFSKSLKFHL
;
A
#
# COMPACT_ATOMS: atom_id res chain seq x y z
N MET A 1 16.16 -4.75 -23.81
CA MET A 1 16.12 -6.09 -23.17
C MET A 1 15.13 -6.15 -21.99
N TYR A 2 14.99 -5.10 -21.17
CA TYR A 2 14.00 -5.03 -20.07
C TYR A 2 12.57 -4.89 -20.57
N GLU A 3 12.30 -4.10 -21.62
CA GLU A 3 10.95 -3.90 -22.20
C GLU A 3 10.36 -5.18 -22.80
N ILE A 4 11.17 -6.02 -23.45
CA ILE A 4 10.71 -7.29 -24.01
C ILE A 4 10.37 -8.29 -22.90
N LYS A 5 11.11 -8.25 -21.79
CA LYS A 5 10.83 -9.08 -20.62
C LYS A 5 9.54 -8.66 -19.93
N LEU A 6 9.30 -7.34 -19.81
CA LEU A 6 8.07 -6.77 -19.26
C LEU A 6 6.85 -7.11 -20.15
N TYR A 7 7.00 -7.00 -21.48
CA TYR A 7 5.96 -7.34 -22.44
C TYR A 7 5.59 -8.84 -22.43
N ASN A 8 6.58 -9.71 -22.24
CA ASN A 8 6.34 -11.16 -22.12
C ASN A 8 5.74 -11.55 -20.77
N ILE A 9 6.04 -10.80 -19.69
CA ILE A 9 5.39 -10.95 -18.37
C ILE A 9 3.91 -10.53 -18.47
N LEU A 10 3.60 -9.46 -19.20
CA LEU A 10 2.23 -8.99 -19.42
C LEU A 10 1.38 -9.90 -20.30
N LYS A 11 2.00 -10.75 -21.14
CA LYS A 11 1.31 -11.78 -21.93
C LYS A 11 0.99 -13.06 -21.15
N ASN A 12 1.74 -13.37 -20.12
CA ASN A 12 1.45 -14.47 -19.22
C ASN A 12 0.52 -14.00 -18.11
N LYS A 13 -0.39 -14.85 -17.68
CA LYS A 13 -1.32 -14.62 -16.58
C LYS A 13 -0.53 -14.25 -15.30
N MET A 14 -0.31 -12.95 -15.06
CA MET A 14 0.43 -12.46 -13.90
C MET A 14 -0.34 -12.76 -12.61
N ARG A 15 0.33 -13.35 -11.63
CA ARG A 15 -0.21 -13.66 -10.31
C ARG A 15 0.28 -12.61 -9.31
N VAL A 16 -0.66 -11.83 -8.81
CA VAL A 16 -0.38 -10.71 -7.91
C VAL A 16 -1.01 -10.95 -6.55
N VAL A 17 -0.24 -10.76 -5.49
CA VAL A 17 -0.72 -10.80 -4.12
C VAL A 17 -0.72 -9.40 -3.50
N PHE A 18 -1.84 -9.04 -2.88
CA PHE A 18 -2.01 -7.85 -2.05
C PHE A 18 -1.92 -8.25 -0.58
N PHE A 19 -0.80 -7.93 0.08
CA PHE A 19 -0.50 -8.38 1.44
C PHE A 19 -1.09 -7.42 2.47
N CYS A 20 -2.30 -7.74 2.99
CA CYS A 20 -3.09 -6.89 3.87
C CYS A 20 -2.95 -7.34 5.35
N GLU A 21 -2.05 -6.69 6.09
CA GLU A 21 -1.84 -6.99 7.51
C GLU A 21 -2.76 -6.21 8.47
N ASN A 22 -3.31 -5.08 8.03
CA ASN A 22 -4.14 -4.18 8.82
C ASN A 22 -5.19 -3.51 7.94
N LEU A 23 -6.29 -3.05 8.51
CA LEU A 23 -7.39 -2.42 7.77
C LEU A 23 -6.95 -1.19 6.95
N TYR A 24 -6.00 -0.39 7.45
CA TYR A 24 -5.49 0.78 6.71
C TYR A 24 -4.77 0.41 5.40
N ALA A 25 -4.31 -0.83 5.25
CA ALA A 25 -3.68 -1.31 4.03
C ALA A 25 -4.67 -1.38 2.86
N ILE A 26 -5.96 -1.53 3.12
CA ILE A 26 -7.01 -1.60 2.10
C ILE A 26 -7.00 -0.34 1.24
N ASP A 27 -7.00 0.85 1.85
CA ASP A 27 -7.01 2.14 1.13
C ASP A 27 -5.77 2.36 0.24
N ILE A 28 -4.70 1.61 0.50
CA ILE A 28 -3.44 1.71 -0.23
C ILE A 28 -3.40 0.68 -1.36
N LEU A 29 -3.88 -0.54 -1.09
CA LEU A 29 -3.82 -1.67 -2.01
C LEU A 29 -4.97 -1.67 -3.03
N LEU A 30 -6.17 -1.22 -2.62
CA LEU A 30 -7.36 -1.24 -3.46
C LEU A 30 -7.23 -0.41 -4.74
N PRO A 31 -6.63 0.79 -4.74
CA PRO A 31 -6.37 1.52 -5.98
C PRO A 31 -5.49 0.75 -6.95
N ILE A 32 -4.45 0.07 -6.45
CA ILE A 32 -3.54 -0.76 -7.28
C ILE A 32 -4.29 -2.00 -7.82
N HIS A 33 -5.13 -2.62 -6.99
CA HIS A 33 -5.97 -3.74 -7.42
C HIS A 33 -6.90 -3.35 -8.57
N LYS A 34 -7.61 -2.21 -8.42
CA LYS A 34 -8.52 -1.69 -9.46
C LYS A 34 -7.78 -1.36 -10.76
N GLU A 35 -6.59 -0.77 -10.64
CA GLU A 35 -5.77 -0.47 -11.81
C GLU A 35 -5.26 -1.75 -12.49
N ALA A 36 -4.84 -2.76 -11.72
CA ALA A 36 -4.42 -4.05 -12.27
C ALA A 36 -5.53 -4.72 -13.08
N LEU A 37 -6.79 -4.64 -12.62
CA LEU A 37 -7.96 -5.14 -13.37
C LEU A 37 -8.22 -4.35 -14.64
N SER A 38 -7.96 -3.03 -14.65
CA SER A 38 -8.17 -2.18 -15.82
C SER A 38 -7.14 -2.40 -16.93
N ILE A 39 -5.92 -2.80 -16.56
CA ILE A 39 -4.80 -2.96 -17.50
C ILE A 39 -4.78 -4.38 -18.11
N SER A 40 -5.21 -5.40 -17.38
CA SER A 40 -5.06 -6.79 -17.80
C SER A 40 -6.21 -7.68 -17.36
N ASP A 41 -6.99 -8.16 -18.33
CA ASP A 41 -8.01 -9.19 -18.12
C ASP A 41 -7.42 -10.55 -17.71
N ASN A 42 -6.11 -10.73 -17.84
CA ASN A 42 -5.42 -11.99 -17.58
C ASN A 42 -4.69 -12.04 -16.22
N ALA A 43 -4.76 -10.98 -15.39
CA ALA A 43 -4.15 -11.02 -14.07
C ALA A 43 -4.94 -11.91 -13.11
N SER A 44 -4.23 -12.77 -12.35
CA SER A 44 -4.80 -13.47 -11.20
C SER A 44 -4.45 -12.70 -9.94
N LEU A 45 -5.46 -12.18 -9.25
CA LEU A 45 -5.32 -11.33 -8.08
C LEU A 45 -5.78 -12.07 -6.83
N LEU A 46 -4.96 -12.06 -5.79
CA LEU A 46 -5.25 -12.68 -4.49
C LEU A 46 -4.92 -11.69 -3.37
N TRP A 47 -5.81 -11.54 -2.40
CA TRP A 47 -5.54 -10.82 -1.17
C TRP A 47 -5.15 -11.80 -0.06
N TYR A 48 -4.01 -11.58 0.56
CA TYR A 48 -3.71 -12.17 1.85
C TYR A 48 -4.21 -11.24 2.95
N VAL A 49 -5.02 -11.76 3.87
CA VAL A 49 -5.61 -11.01 4.98
C VAL A 49 -5.15 -11.61 6.30
N HIS A 50 -4.46 -10.81 7.12
CA HIS A 50 -3.94 -11.27 8.41
C HIS A 50 -5.05 -11.37 9.46
N ALA A 51 -5.71 -12.51 9.53
CA ALA A 51 -6.89 -12.74 10.38
C ALA A 51 -6.73 -12.34 11.87
N PRO A 52 -5.57 -12.53 12.54
CA PRO A 52 -5.39 -12.07 13.91
C PRO A 52 -5.56 -10.57 14.13
N ARG A 53 -5.37 -9.74 13.07
CA ARG A 53 -5.52 -8.27 13.14
C ARG A 53 -6.76 -7.76 12.43
N ILE A 54 -7.35 -8.56 11.53
CA ILE A 54 -8.52 -8.19 10.73
C ILE A 54 -9.61 -9.24 10.94
N ALA A 55 -10.41 -9.05 11.99
CA ALA A 55 -11.50 -9.98 12.33
C ALA A 55 -12.62 -10.00 11.26
N GLN A 56 -12.87 -8.86 10.61
CA GLN A 56 -13.85 -8.72 9.52
C GLN A 56 -13.18 -8.02 8.36
N PHE A 57 -13.02 -8.72 7.24
CA PHE A 57 -12.46 -8.15 6.03
C PHE A 57 -13.56 -7.49 5.19
N PRO A 58 -13.52 -6.16 5.01
CA PRO A 58 -14.62 -5.43 4.34
C PRO A 58 -14.86 -5.85 2.89
N LEU A 59 -13.82 -6.30 2.18
CA LEU A 59 -13.89 -6.64 0.74
C LEU A 59 -14.11 -8.15 0.51
N LYS A 60 -14.54 -8.91 1.51
CA LYS A 60 -14.67 -10.38 1.44
C LYS A 60 -15.55 -10.89 0.28
N ASP A 61 -16.56 -10.10 -0.11
CA ASP A 61 -17.51 -10.44 -1.17
C ASP A 61 -17.14 -9.79 -2.52
N GLU A 62 -16.06 -8.96 -2.55
CA GLU A 62 -15.65 -8.20 -3.74
C GLU A 62 -14.36 -8.72 -4.37
N VAL A 63 -13.48 -9.37 -3.59
CA VAL A 63 -12.17 -9.82 -4.06
C VAL A 63 -11.89 -11.26 -3.65
N ASN A 64 -11.05 -11.94 -4.42
CA ASN A 64 -10.52 -13.22 -4.02
C ASN A 64 -9.49 -13.04 -2.88
N TYR A 65 -9.70 -13.72 -1.74
CA TYR A 65 -8.82 -13.58 -0.58
C TYR A 65 -8.59 -14.90 0.14
N THR A 66 -7.51 -14.94 0.91
CA THR A 66 -7.18 -16.01 1.86
C THR A 66 -6.64 -15.43 3.16
N THR A 67 -6.77 -16.18 4.25
CA THR A 67 -6.12 -15.91 5.54
C THR A 67 -4.95 -16.87 5.81
N SER A 68 -4.71 -17.81 4.90
CA SER A 68 -3.64 -18.81 4.99
C SER A 68 -2.40 -18.35 4.24
N ILE A 69 -1.27 -18.33 4.92
CA ILE A 69 0.02 -18.03 4.27
C ILE A 69 0.45 -19.18 3.34
N GLN A 70 0.00 -20.41 3.62
CA GLN A 70 0.25 -21.56 2.76
C GLN A 70 -0.44 -21.38 1.40
N ASP A 71 -1.68 -20.89 1.37
CA ASP A 71 -2.39 -20.63 0.11
C ASP A 71 -1.67 -19.57 -0.72
N VAL A 72 -1.05 -18.55 -0.08
CA VAL A 72 -0.22 -17.57 -0.78
C VAL A 72 1.01 -18.24 -1.40
N TYR A 73 1.65 -19.15 -0.66
CA TYR A 73 2.80 -19.90 -1.17
C TYR A 73 2.41 -20.78 -2.36
N ASP A 74 1.30 -21.51 -2.25
CA ASP A 74 0.79 -22.42 -3.29
C ASP A 74 0.25 -21.65 -4.51
N PHE A 75 -0.30 -20.45 -4.31
CA PHE A 75 -0.66 -19.51 -5.38
C PHE A 75 0.57 -19.13 -6.22
N SER A 76 1.77 -19.22 -5.64
CA SER A 76 3.04 -18.95 -6.30
C SER A 76 3.05 -17.60 -7.04
N PRO A 77 2.91 -16.47 -6.31
CA PRO A 77 2.80 -15.14 -6.92
C PRO A 77 4.06 -14.76 -7.69
N ASP A 78 3.87 -14.00 -8.77
CA ASP A 78 4.94 -13.31 -9.47
C ASP A 78 5.33 -12.01 -8.76
N VAL A 79 4.34 -11.36 -8.12
CA VAL A 79 4.50 -10.09 -7.40
C VAL A 79 3.68 -10.08 -6.11
N ILE A 80 4.25 -9.50 -5.05
CA ILE A 80 3.57 -9.26 -3.76
C ILE A 80 3.71 -7.78 -3.40
N PHE A 81 2.57 -7.04 -3.32
CA PHE A 81 2.53 -5.67 -2.83
C PHE A 81 2.34 -5.64 -1.33
N VAL A 82 3.21 -4.93 -0.61
CA VAL A 82 3.24 -4.89 0.85
C VAL A 82 3.30 -3.45 1.35
N PRO A 83 2.27 -2.92 2.01
CA PRO A 83 2.31 -1.61 2.65
C PRO A 83 3.16 -1.59 3.92
N GLY A 84 3.30 -2.73 4.59
CA GLY A 84 4.08 -2.89 5.82
C GLY A 84 5.58 -3.09 5.59
N ASN A 85 6.30 -3.31 6.70
CA ASN A 85 7.76 -3.49 6.70
C ASN A 85 8.18 -4.96 6.81
N ILE A 86 7.23 -5.88 6.84
CA ILE A 86 7.48 -7.30 7.07
C ILE A 86 6.67 -8.10 6.07
N VAL A 87 7.30 -9.10 5.50
CA VAL A 87 6.69 -10.13 4.67
C VAL A 87 7.49 -11.42 4.84
N PRO A 88 6.87 -12.60 4.82
CA PRO A 88 7.62 -13.85 4.91
C PRO A 88 8.61 -13.97 3.75
N TYR A 89 9.89 -14.10 4.09
CA TYR A 89 10.99 -14.08 3.10
C TYR A 89 10.92 -15.27 2.12
N TYR A 90 10.35 -16.39 2.55
CA TYR A 90 10.24 -17.63 1.79
C TYR A 90 9.12 -17.62 0.73
N LEU A 91 8.22 -16.64 0.75
CA LEU A 91 7.20 -16.52 -0.30
C LEU A 91 7.86 -16.26 -1.65
N PRO A 92 7.41 -16.94 -2.71
CA PRO A 92 7.93 -16.71 -4.06
C PRO A 92 7.52 -15.34 -4.61
N GLY A 93 8.17 -14.94 -5.69
CA GLY A 93 7.88 -13.70 -6.42
C GLY A 93 8.59 -12.46 -5.89
N VAL A 94 8.48 -11.38 -6.65
CA VAL A 94 9.06 -10.07 -6.35
C VAL A 94 8.26 -9.39 -5.25
N LYS A 95 8.92 -9.04 -4.15
CA LYS A 95 8.30 -8.37 -3.01
C LYS A 95 8.49 -6.86 -3.12
N ILE A 96 7.39 -6.15 -3.23
CA ILE A 96 7.36 -4.70 -3.47
C ILE A 96 6.83 -3.99 -2.22
N GLN A 97 7.64 -3.16 -1.60
CA GLN A 97 7.18 -2.26 -0.54
C GLN A 97 6.60 -0.99 -1.13
N ILE A 98 5.37 -0.62 -0.70
CA ILE A 98 4.64 0.56 -1.16
C ILE A 98 4.31 1.56 -0.05
N PHE A 99 4.79 1.32 1.16
CA PHE A 99 4.61 2.14 2.36
C PHE A 99 3.15 2.39 2.78
N HIS A 100 2.97 2.77 4.05
CA HIS A 100 1.65 3.02 4.64
C HIS A 100 1.50 4.45 5.20
N GLY A 101 2.44 5.33 4.96
CA GLY A 101 2.40 6.73 5.39
C GLY A 101 3.72 7.48 5.19
N TYR A 102 3.72 8.77 5.53
CA TYR A 102 4.85 9.69 5.36
C TYR A 102 5.67 9.89 6.65
N ALA A 103 5.66 8.94 7.58
CA ALA A 103 6.30 9.09 8.88
C ALA A 103 7.84 9.04 8.77
N ALA A 104 8.46 10.09 8.22
CA ALA A 104 9.89 10.21 7.99
C ALA A 104 10.73 10.20 9.30
N GLU A 105 10.14 10.61 10.42
CA GLU A 105 10.77 10.65 11.75
C GLU A 105 10.91 9.26 12.37
N LYS A 106 10.15 8.27 11.90
CA LYS A 106 10.21 6.91 12.42
C LYS A 106 11.47 6.20 11.94
N LYS A 107 12.40 5.94 12.86
CA LYS A 107 13.65 5.23 12.57
C LYS A 107 13.41 3.87 11.88
N ASP A 108 12.32 3.20 12.19
CA ASP A 108 11.95 1.91 11.65
C ASP A 108 11.70 1.92 10.13
N HIS A 109 11.31 3.07 9.55
CA HIS A 109 11.16 3.26 8.11
C HIS A 109 12.47 3.06 7.34
N TRP A 110 13.61 3.37 7.98
CA TRP A 110 14.93 3.32 7.35
C TRP A 110 15.70 2.02 7.60
N VAL A 111 15.06 1.08 8.31
CA VAL A 111 15.67 -0.23 8.60
C VAL A 111 15.45 -1.17 7.44
N ILE A 112 16.53 -1.47 6.71
CA ILE A 112 16.51 -2.44 5.61
C ILE A 112 16.60 -3.85 6.18
N ARG A 113 15.50 -4.62 6.06
CA ARG A 113 15.38 -5.99 6.55
C ARG A 113 15.67 -7.04 5.48
N ARG A 114 15.95 -6.60 4.25
CA ARG A 114 16.22 -7.46 3.08
C ARG A 114 15.06 -8.41 2.73
N TYR A 115 13.82 -7.96 2.98
CA TYR A 115 12.63 -8.70 2.58
C TYR A 115 12.09 -8.27 1.22
N PHE A 116 12.50 -7.10 0.75
CA PHE A 116 11.93 -6.46 -0.43
C PHE A 116 12.97 -6.33 -1.54
N ASP A 117 12.52 -6.63 -2.76
CA ASP A 117 13.31 -6.52 -3.99
C ASP A 117 13.16 -5.12 -4.61
N LEU A 118 12.01 -4.45 -4.35
CA LEU A 118 11.68 -3.14 -4.90
C LEU A 118 10.97 -2.27 -3.85
N TYR A 119 11.36 -1.01 -3.78
CA TYR A 119 10.70 0.02 -2.99
C TYR A 119 10.07 1.05 -3.92
N LEU A 120 8.73 1.18 -3.89
CA LEU A 120 7.99 2.23 -4.59
C LEU A 120 7.82 3.41 -3.63
N THR A 121 8.56 4.49 -3.88
CA THR A 121 8.65 5.61 -2.97
C THR A 121 7.61 6.68 -3.25
N GLN A 122 7.16 7.33 -2.17
CA GLN A 122 6.04 8.26 -2.16
C GLN A 122 6.40 9.67 -2.68
N GLY A 123 7.68 9.95 -2.88
CA GLY A 123 8.15 11.25 -3.37
C GLY A 123 9.65 11.48 -3.14
N PRO A 124 10.19 12.63 -3.60
CA PRO A 124 11.62 12.87 -3.75
C PRO A 124 12.45 12.69 -2.47
N PHE A 125 11.88 13.02 -1.31
CA PHE A 125 12.58 12.85 -0.03
C PHE A 125 12.85 11.37 0.27
N PHE A 126 11.82 10.51 0.13
CA PHE A 126 11.95 9.07 0.33
C PHE A 126 12.83 8.44 -0.75
N THR A 127 12.65 8.83 -2.00
CA THR A 127 13.44 8.35 -3.15
C THR A 127 14.92 8.54 -2.91
N ARG A 128 15.35 9.76 -2.54
CA ARG A 128 16.75 10.05 -2.24
C ARG A 128 17.30 9.16 -1.13
N LYS A 129 16.58 9.05 -0.01
CA LYS A 129 16.99 8.25 1.13
C LYS A 129 17.09 6.77 0.81
N PHE A 130 16.10 6.20 0.12
CA PHE A 130 16.12 4.79 -0.27
C PHE A 130 17.17 4.52 -1.36
N THR A 131 17.46 5.48 -2.24
CA THR A 131 18.56 5.38 -3.22
C THR A 131 19.92 5.31 -2.51
N GLU A 132 20.17 6.15 -1.49
CA GLU A 132 21.38 6.06 -0.67
C GLU A 132 21.51 4.67 -0.02
N LEU A 133 20.40 4.14 0.53
CA LEU A 133 20.37 2.81 1.13
C LEU A 133 20.59 1.71 0.09
N SER A 134 20.02 1.81 -1.11
CA SER A 134 20.20 0.83 -2.18
C SER A 134 21.65 0.76 -2.67
N GLN A 135 22.33 1.88 -2.72
CA GLN A 135 23.77 1.93 -3.03
C GLN A 135 24.63 1.22 -1.95
N LYS A 136 24.20 1.31 -0.68
CA LYS A 136 24.87 0.66 0.44
C LYS A 136 24.63 -0.86 0.46
N TYR A 137 23.39 -1.30 0.29
CA TYR A 137 22.99 -2.71 0.46
C TYR A 137 23.06 -3.51 -0.83
N LYS A 138 22.82 -2.89 -1.99
CA LYS A 138 22.92 -3.45 -3.35
C LYS A 138 22.04 -4.67 -3.63
N ASP A 139 20.97 -4.84 -2.86
CA ASP A 139 20.07 -5.99 -2.94
C ASP A 139 18.61 -5.62 -3.26
N PHE A 140 18.33 -4.35 -3.54
CA PHE A 140 17.01 -3.88 -3.95
C PHE A 140 17.08 -2.67 -4.90
N SER A 141 15.98 -2.45 -5.61
CA SER A 141 15.77 -1.30 -6.49
C SER A 141 14.82 -0.28 -5.88
N VAL A 142 14.87 0.96 -6.37
CA VAL A 142 14.02 2.07 -5.91
C VAL A 142 13.39 2.77 -7.11
N VAL A 143 12.08 3.00 -7.06
CA VAL A 143 11.34 3.75 -8.08
C VAL A 143 10.41 4.73 -7.38
N GLU A 144 10.42 5.99 -7.81
CA GLU A 144 9.46 6.99 -7.35
C GLU A 144 8.16 6.83 -8.13
N THR A 145 7.06 6.57 -7.42
CA THR A 145 5.73 6.39 -8.02
C THR A 145 4.67 7.30 -7.43
N GLY A 146 4.98 8.00 -6.33
CA GLY A 146 3.94 8.60 -5.52
C GLY A 146 3.28 7.57 -4.58
N TRP A 147 2.07 7.86 -4.12
CA TRP A 147 1.36 7.02 -3.16
C TRP A 147 -0.09 6.81 -3.60
N SER A 148 -0.46 5.58 -3.88
CA SER A 148 -1.75 5.17 -4.45
C SER A 148 -2.97 5.71 -3.67
N LYS A 149 -2.88 5.80 -2.34
CA LYS A 149 -3.92 6.42 -1.51
C LYS A 149 -4.13 7.90 -1.84
N GLN A 150 -3.06 8.64 -2.17
CA GLN A 150 -3.14 10.04 -2.54
C GLN A 150 -3.83 10.23 -3.90
N ASP A 151 -3.58 9.34 -4.84
CA ASP A 151 -4.23 9.39 -6.15
C ASP A 151 -5.74 9.17 -6.01
N TRP A 152 -6.15 8.23 -5.16
CA TRP A 152 -7.56 8.03 -4.83
C TRP A 152 -8.18 9.28 -4.20
N ILE A 153 -7.52 9.91 -3.22
CA ILE A 153 -7.99 11.15 -2.56
C ILE A 153 -8.16 12.28 -3.58
N GLN A 154 -7.21 12.45 -4.51
CA GLN A 154 -7.30 13.48 -5.54
C GLN A 154 -8.46 13.23 -6.50
N LYS A 155 -8.67 11.99 -6.92
CA LYS A 155 -9.77 11.62 -7.81
C LYS A 155 -11.14 11.86 -7.18
N HIS A 156 -11.28 11.68 -5.86
CA HIS A 156 -12.52 11.79 -5.11
C HIS A 156 -12.61 13.09 -4.28
N ARG A 157 -11.77 14.07 -4.60
CA ARG A 157 -11.65 15.30 -3.80
C ARG A 157 -12.96 16.07 -3.66
N ASN A 158 -13.82 16.05 -4.69
CA ASN A 158 -15.06 16.80 -4.73
C ASN A 158 -16.28 16.00 -4.23
N ASP A 159 -16.12 14.70 -3.95
CA ASP A 159 -17.23 13.83 -3.52
C ASP A 159 -17.82 14.27 -2.18
N PHE A 160 -17.03 14.97 -1.36
CA PHE A 160 -17.40 15.47 -0.04
C PHE A 160 -17.79 16.96 -0.02
N ASP A 161 -17.96 17.60 -1.18
CA ASP A 161 -18.27 19.03 -1.24
C ASP A 161 -19.68 19.36 -0.70
N VAL A 162 -20.61 18.42 -0.79
CA VAL A 162 -21.97 18.59 -0.27
C VAL A 162 -21.92 18.58 1.25
N GLU A 163 -21.34 17.57 1.88
CA GLU A 163 -21.19 17.45 3.33
C GLU A 163 -20.40 18.63 3.90
N LYS A 164 -19.35 19.07 3.21
CA LYS A 164 -18.56 20.23 3.59
C LYS A 164 -19.41 21.51 3.61
N LYS A 165 -20.27 21.71 2.59
CA LYS A 165 -21.16 22.86 2.52
C LYS A 165 -22.19 22.83 3.64
N GLU A 166 -22.78 21.67 3.93
CA GLU A 166 -23.74 21.48 5.02
C GLU A 166 -23.10 21.77 6.39
N LEU A 167 -21.90 21.20 6.63
CA LEU A 167 -21.14 21.46 7.86
C LEU A 167 -20.82 22.95 8.04
N LEU A 168 -20.43 23.64 6.95
CA LEU A 168 -20.14 25.09 6.99
C LEU A 168 -21.37 25.93 7.17
N ALA A 169 -22.52 25.55 6.58
CA ALA A 169 -23.77 26.29 6.72
C ALA A 169 -24.30 26.32 8.19
N ASN A 170 -24.02 25.25 8.93
CA ASN A 170 -24.40 25.11 10.33
C ASN A 170 -23.49 25.89 11.30
N HIS A 171 -22.39 26.49 10.82
CA HIS A 171 -21.40 27.20 11.64
C HIS A 171 -21.22 28.66 11.21
N LYS A 172 -21.58 29.59 12.06
CA LYS A 172 -21.54 31.05 11.81
C LYS A 172 -20.16 31.61 11.36
N ARG A 173 -19.05 30.88 11.56
CA ARG A 173 -17.67 31.35 11.26
C ARG A 173 -17.08 30.80 9.98
N GLY A 174 -17.79 29.95 9.25
CA GLY A 174 -17.39 29.46 7.89
C GLY A 174 -16.06 28.74 7.80
N LYS A 175 -15.52 28.18 8.91
CA LYS A 175 -14.27 27.42 8.94
C LYS A 175 -14.46 26.07 9.63
N LEU A 176 -13.88 25.03 9.05
CA LEU A 176 -13.78 23.71 9.65
C LEU A 176 -12.33 23.48 10.12
N MET A 177 -12.18 23.02 11.35
CA MET A 177 -10.89 22.64 11.91
C MET A 177 -10.93 21.15 12.27
N LEU A 178 -10.04 20.36 11.66
CA LEU A 178 -9.85 18.97 12.04
C LEU A 178 -8.82 18.90 13.17
N TYR A 179 -9.24 18.39 14.33
CA TYR A 179 -8.34 17.98 15.39
C TYR A 179 -8.14 16.47 15.34
N ALA A 180 -6.97 16.02 14.88
CA ALA A 180 -6.64 14.60 14.68
C ALA A 180 -5.36 14.24 15.45
N PRO A 181 -5.41 14.14 16.80
CA PRO A 181 -4.26 13.80 17.62
C PRO A 181 -3.82 12.34 17.38
N THR A 182 -2.53 12.09 17.61
CA THR A 182 -2.04 10.70 17.61
C THR A 182 -2.65 9.90 18.76
N PHE A 183 -2.93 8.63 18.54
CA PHE A 183 -3.46 7.70 19.55
C PHE A 183 -2.38 7.05 20.43
N SER A 184 -1.18 7.63 20.47
CA SER A 184 -0.09 7.14 21.33
C SER A 184 -0.50 7.24 22.82
N LYS A 185 -0.39 6.13 23.55
CA LYS A 185 -0.68 6.08 24.99
C LYS A 185 0.21 7.02 25.83
N SER A 186 1.34 7.44 25.29
CA SER A 186 2.29 8.37 25.94
C SER A 186 1.91 9.85 25.79
N LEU A 187 1.01 10.18 24.86
CA LEU A 187 0.54 11.54 24.62
C LEU A 187 -0.90 11.67 25.10
N LYS A 188 -1.08 12.18 26.32
CA LYS A 188 -2.40 12.55 26.85
C LYS A 188 -2.67 14.00 26.46
N PHE A 189 -3.65 14.21 25.58
CA PHE A 189 -4.18 15.53 25.30
C PHE A 189 -5.39 15.75 26.22
N HIS A 190 -5.34 16.78 27.04
CA HIS A 190 -6.49 17.27 27.78
C HIS A 190 -7.10 18.43 26.96
N LEU A 191 -8.34 18.29 26.55
CA LEU A 191 -9.17 19.37 26.01
C LEU A 191 -9.78 20.13 27.16
#